data_0d4472f3284018d9be882a899dc1b561
#
_entry.id   0d4472f3284018d9be882a899dc1b561
#
_cell.length_a   1.000
_cell.length_b   1.000
_cell.length_c   1.000
_cell.angle_alpha   90.00
_cell.angle_beta   90.00
_cell.angle_gamma   90.00
#
_symmetry.space_group_name_H-M   'P 1'
#
loop_
_entity.id
_entity.type
_entity.pdbx_description
1 polymer ?
#
loop_
_entity_poly.entity_id
_entity_poly.type
_entity_poly.pdbx_seq_one_letter_code
_entity_poly.pdbx_strand_id
1 'polypeptide(L)'
;LKERGLLPDVVHTSLLRRAIHTSQLALDVADRHWIPVHRTWRLNERHYGALQGKDKKETLAQYGEEQFALWRRSFDVPPPPIEDGDKYSQSADSRYADLGALMPKTECLKDVVERIVPYLTKEIAVDMNAGKTVLVTAHGNSIRAIVKHIDCISDEDIAGVNIPTGIPLLYEFDDDFEPIKKGGEYLDPAAAKEAIAAVANQGKK
;
A
#
# COMPACT_ATOMS: atom_id res chain seq x y z
N LEU A 1 -18.82 0.14 2.61
CA LEU A 1 -18.63 -0.19 4.03
C LEU A 1 -19.96 -0.10 4.78
N LYS A 2 -20.58 1.07 4.81
CA LYS A 2 -21.83 1.32 5.58
C LYS A 2 -22.96 0.34 5.22
N GLU A 3 -23.21 0.10 3.93
CA GLU A 3 -24.24 -0.83 3.44
C GLU A 3 -24.01 -2.29 3.87
N ARG A 4 -22.76 -2.67 4.13
CA ARG A 4 -22.36 -3.99 4.61
C ARG A 4 -22.25 -4.06 6.15
N GLY A 5 -22.56 -2.96 6.86
CA GLY A 5 -22.43 -2.88 8.30
C GLY A 5 -20.97 -2.87 8.82
N LEU A 6 -20.00 -2.69 7.93
CA LEU A 6 -18.57 -2.65 8.23
C LEU A 6 -18.17 -1.24 8.64
N LEU A 7 -18.52 -0.85 9.85
CA LEU A 7 -18.19 0.48 10.38
C LEU A 7 -16.85 0.43 11.11
N PRO A 8 -15.85 1.21 10.69
CA PRO A 8 -14.54 1.19 11.34
C PRO A 8 -14.59 1.80 12.75
N ASP A 9 -13.78 1.25 13.65
CA ASP A 9 -13.53 1.77 15.00
C ASP A 9 -12.18 2.52 15.09
N VAL A 10 -11.28 2.28 14.13
CA VAL A 10 -9.99 2.94 14.01
C VAL A 10 -9.53 2.96 12.55
N VAL A 11 -8.78 3.98 12.18
CA VAL A 11 -8.15 4.08 10.86
C VAL A 11 -6.63 4.11 11.00
N HIS A 12 -5.94 3.32 10.18
CA HIS A 12 -4.51 3.44 9.92
C HIS A 12 -4.29 3.91 8.48
N THR A 13 -3.53 4.99 8.29
CA THR A 13 -3.28 5.56 6.96
C THR A 13 -1.85 6.07 6.81
N SER A 14 -1.47 6.35 5.57
CA SER A 14 -0.15 6.88 5.24
C SER A 14 -0.05 8.39 5.53
N LEU A 15 1.16 8.96 5.32
CA LEU A 15 1.38 10.41 5.33
C LEU A 15 1.09 11.07 3.97
N LEU A 16 0.67 10.30 2.96
CA LEU A 16 0.41 10.83 1.63
C LEU A 16 -1.03 11.35 1.52
N ARG A 17 -1.18 12.58 1.02
CA ARG A 17 -2.46 13.30 0.92
C ARG A 17 -3.59 12.45 0.35
N ARG A 18 -3.33 11.67 -0.71
CA ARG A 18 -4.37 10.86 -1.38
C ARG A 18 -4.96 9.78 -0.46
N ALA A 19 -4.14 9.11 0.37
CA ALA A 19 -4.64 8.11 1.31
C ALA A 19 -5.38 8.76 2.49
N ILE A 20 -4.83 9.86 3.03
CA ILE A 20 -5.52 10.66 4.06
C ILE A 20 -6.89 11.11 3.56
N HIS A 21 -6.97 11.64 2.34
CA HIS A 21 -8.23 12.09 1.77
C HIS A 21 -9.21 10.93 1.54
N THR A 22 -8.73 9.77 1.09
CA THR A 22 -9.54 8.55 0.96
C THR A 22 -10.14 8.15 2.31
N SER A 23 -9.35 8.15 3.40
CA SER A 23 -9.87 7.85 4.73
C SER A 23 -10.93 8.85 5.18
N GLN A 24 -10.70 10.15 4.96
CA GLN A 24 -11.65 11.20 5.31
C GLN A 24 -12.99 11.03 4.60
N LEU A 25 -12.99 10.76 3.28
CA LEU A 25 -14.20 10.50 2.51
C LEU A 25 -14.92 9.23 2.97
N ALA A 26 -14.17 8.18 3.29
CA ALA A 26 -14.76 6.95 3.81
C ALA A 26 -15.42 7.16 5.18
N LEU A 27 -14.79 7.94 6.07
CA LEU A 27 -15.32 8.28 7.38
C LEU A 27 -16.54 9.22 7.29
N ASP A 28 -16.54 10.15 6.33
CA ASP A 28 -17.66 11.05 6.08
C ASP A 28 -18.93 10.26 5.74
N VAL A 29 -18.84 9.39 4.73
CA VAL A 29 -19.97 8.53 4.33
C VAL A 29 -20.42 7.56 5.43
N ALA A 30 -19.47 7.07 6.24
CA ALA A 30 -19.74 6.15 7.33
C ALA A 30 -20.27 6.84 8.61
N ASP A 31 -20.22 8.18 8.68
CA ASP A 31 -20.50 8.97 9.89
C ASP A 31 -19.60 8.56 11.07
N ARG A 32 -18.27 8.46 10.79
CA ARG A 32 -17.26 7.95 11.73
C ARG A 32 -16.09 8.90 11.92
N HIS A 33 -16.25 10.22 11.70
CA HIS A 33 -15.17 11.21 11.85
C HIS A 33 -14.54 11.27 13.25
N TRP A 34 -15.28 10.84 14.27
CA TRP A 34 -14.90 10.91 15.67
C TRP A 34 -13.94 9.79 16.12
N ILE A 35 -13.71 8.76 15.30
CA ILE A 35 -12.82 7.65 15.65
C ILE A 35 -11.34 8.02 15.54
N PRO A 36 -10.43 7.29 16.24
CA PRO A 36 -8.99 7.51 16.10
C PRO A 36 -8.47 7.28 14.68
N VAL A 37 -7.54 8.14 14.23
CA VAL A 37 -6.86 8.04 12.95
C VAL A 37 -5.35 8.10 13.15
N HIS A 38 -4.67 6.97 12.93
CA HIS A 38 -3.22 6.84 13.01
C HIS A 38 -2.57 7.04 11.65
N ARG A 39 -1.62 7.98 11.56
CA ARG A 39 -0.86 8.27 10.34
C ARG A 39 0.58 7.83 10.51
N THR A 40 1.09 7.06 9.55
CA THR A 40 2.46 6.58 9.58
C THR A 40 3.09 6.54 8.19
N TRP A 41 4.37 6.91 8.10
CA TRP A 41 5.15 6.77 6.87
C TRP A 41 5.29 5.30 6.44
N ARG A 42 5.19 4.37 7.38
CA ARG A 42 5.28 2.93 7.08
C ARG A 42 4.20 2.44 6.14
N LEU A 43 3.06 3.13 6.06
CA LEU A 43 1.99 2.87 5.10
C LEU A 43 2.10 3.69 3.80
N ASN A 44 3.14 4.52 3.63
CA ASN A 44 3.35 5.24 2.36
C ASN A 44 3.48 4.29 1.17
N GLU A 45 3.18 4.79 -0.02
CA GLU A 45 3.51 4.10 -1.26
C GLU A 45 5.02 3.84 -1.35
N ARG A 46 5.40 2.79 -2.03
CA ARG A 46 6.79 2.45 -2.34
C ARG A 46 7.51 3.65 -2.95
N HIS A 47 8.70 3.93 -2.48
CA HIS A 47 9.53 5.00 -3.01
C HIS A 47 10.19 4.54 -4.32
N TYR A 48 9.87 5.20 -5.42
CA TYR A 48 10.36 4.83 -6.76
C TYR A 48 11.76 5.37 -7.09
N GLY A 49 12.51 5.86 -6.09
CA GLY A 49 13.87 6.34 -6.29
C GLY A 49 13.97 7.44 -7.34
N ALA A 50 14.97 7.38 -8.18
CA ALA A 50 15.21 8.32 -9.28
C ALA A 50 14.11 8.30 -10.37
N LEU A 51 13.18 7.35 -10.32
CA LEU A 51 12.02 7.30 -11.22
C LEU A 51 10.83 8.11 -10.70
N GLN A 52 10.94 8.68 -9.52
CA GLN A 52 9.87 9.49 -8.91
C GLN A 52 9.52 10.67 -9.82
N GLY A 53 8.21 10.80 -10.15
CA GLY A 53 7.70 11.87 -11.01
C GLY A 53 8.04 11.76 -12.49
N LYS A 54 8.74 10.72 -12.94
CA LYS A 54 9.03 10.50 -14.37
C LYS A 54 7.85 9.85 -15.09
N ASP A 55 7.69 10.17 -16.36
CA ASP A 55 6.72 9.52 -17.21
C ASP A 55 7.07 8.05 -17.46
N LYS A 56 6.06 7.17 -17.43
CA LYS A 56 6.28 5.74 -17.60
C LYS A 56 6.76 5.36 -19.00
N LYS A 57 6.27 6.04 -20.04
CA LYS A 57 6.66 5.75 -21.44
C LYS A 57 8.08 6.22 -21.71
N GLU A 58 8.47 7.38 -21.16
CA GLU A 58 9.84 7.88 -21.26
C GLU A 58 10.82 6.97 -20.51
N THR A 59 10.45 6.52 -19.32
CA THR A 59 11.25 5.58 -18.54
C THR A 59 11.41 4.25 -19.27
N LEU A 60 10.33 3.72 -19.85
CA LEU A 60 10.36 2.50 -20.66
C LEU A 60 11.28 2.66 -21.89
N ALA A 61 11.16 3.78 -22.60
CA ALA A 61 12.01 4.07 -23.77
C ALA A 61 13.50 4.21 -23.39
N GLN A 62 13.80 4.77 -22.22
CA GLN A 62 15.16 5.00 -21.75
C GLN A 62 15.86 3.72 -21.27
N TYR A 63 15.15 2.85 -20.54
CA TYR A 63 15.77 1.70 -19.85
C TYR A 63 15.38 0.33 -20.44
N GLY A 64 14.46 0.28 -21.37
CA GLY A 64 13.95 -0.96 -21.97
C GLY A 64 12.91 -1.69 -21.13
N GLU A 65 12.19 -2.61 -21.78
CA GLU A 65 11.06 -3.34 -21.18
C GLU A 65 11.49 -4.21 -20.00
N GLU A 66 12.59 -4.93 -20.15
CA GLU A 66 13.07 -5.88 -19.15
C GLU A 66 13.41 -5.16 -17.83
N GLN A 67 14.25 -4.13 -17.90
CA GLN A 67 14.65 -3.37 -16.72
C GLN A 67 13.47 -2.63 -16.07
N PHE A 68 12.57 -2.06 -16.89
CA PHE A 68 11.37 -1.39 -16.42
C PHE A 68 10.42 -2.38 -15.72
N ALA A 69 10.26 -3.59 -16.25
CA ALA A 69 9.46 -4.64 -15.64
C ALA A 69 10.06 -5.11 -14.30
N LEU A 70 11.39 -5.29 -14.23
CA LEU A 70 12.10 -5.63 -13.00
C LEU A 70 11.82 -4.61 -11.90
N TRP A 71 12.03 -3.33 -12.14
CA TRP A 71 11.78 -2.28 -11.15
C TRP A 71 10.31 -2.17 -10.71
N ARG A 72 9.39 -2.56 -11.57
CA ARG A 72 7.96 -2.46 -11.25
C ARG A 72 7.38 -3.68 -10.56
N ARG A 73 7.89 -4.87 -10.85
CA ARG A 73 7.24 -6.13 -10.53
C ARG A 73 8.07 -7.06 -9.65
N SER A 74 9.39 -7.01 -9.73
CA SER A 74 10.22 -7.88 -8.89
C SER A 74 10.02 -7.58 -7.40
N PHE A 75 10.29 -8.58 -6.60
CA PHE A 75 10.20 -8.46 -5.15
C PHE A 75 11.36 -7.65 -4.57
N ASP A 76 12.58 -7.85 -5.07
CA ASP A 76 13.84 -7.43 -4.44
C ASP A 76 14.73 -6.50 -5.28
N VAL A 77 14.30 -6.07 -6.48
CA VAL A 77 15.09 -5.16 -7.33
C VAL A 77 14.55 -3.73 -7.22
N PRO A 78 15.24 -2.83 -6.47
CA PRO A 78 14.83 -1.43 -6.37
C PRO A 78 15.26 -0.63 -7.61
N PRO A 79 14.54 0.45 -7.94
CA PRO A 79 15.04 1.47 -8.87
C PRO A 79 16.31 2.16 -8.31
N PRO A 80 17.08 2.88 -9.15
CA PRO A 80 18.19 3.70 -8.67
C PRO A 80 17.74 4.70 -7.58
N PRO A 81 18.55 4.96 -6.54
CA PRO A 81 18.19 5.90 -5.48
C PRO A 81 18.05 7.33 -6.02
N ILE A 82 17.16 8.10 -5.40
CA ILE A 82 16.99 9.52 -5.70
C ILE A 82 18.10 10.33 -5.03
N GLU A 83 18.60 11.35 -5.73
CA GLU A 83 19.57 12.28 -5.17
C GLU A 83 18.89 13.30 -4.24
N ASP A 84 19.59 13.75 -3.20
CA ASP A 84 19.05 14.69 -2.21
C ASP A 84 18.64 16.05 -2.79
N GLY A 85 19.26 16.48 -3.88
CA GLY A 85 18.96 17.72 -4.59
C GLY A 85 17.86 17.60 -5.65
N ASP A 86 17.29 16.40 -5.87
CA ASP A 86 16.19 16.23 -6.82
C ASP A 86 14.92 16.89 -6.30
N LYS A 87 14.12 17.48 -7.20
CA LYS A 87 12.86 18.16 -6.86
C LYS A 87 11.81 17.24 -6.23
N TYR A 88 11.94 15.93 -6.42
CA TYR A 88 11.07 14.91 -5.83
C TYR A 88 11.69 14.24 -4.61
N SER A 89 12.89 14.64 -4.20
CA SER A 89 13.50 14.19 -2.95
C SER A 89 12.64 14.62 -1.76
N GLN A 90 12.52 13.76 -0.78
CA GLN A 90 11.77 14.02 0.45
C GLN A 90 12.72 14.40 1.61
N SER A 91 14.01 14.58 1.35
CA SER A 91 15.03 14.85 2.36
C SER A 91 14.79 16.14 3.18
N ALA A 92 14.13 17.14 2.58
CA ALA A 92 13.76 18.40 3.23
C ALA A 92 12.28 18.49 3.65
N ASP A 93 11.52 17.41 3.53
CA ASP A 93 10.10 17.40 3.85
C ASP A 93 9.88 17.23 5.34
N SER A 94 9.22 18.21 5.98
CA SER A 94 8.96 18.24 7.43
C SER A 94 8.17 17.05 7.94
N ARG A 95 7.39 16.35 7.10
CA ARG A 95 6.67 15.12 7.47
C ARG A 95 7.61 13.98 7.87
N TYR A 96 8.86 14.04 7.45
CA TYR A 96 9.87 12.99 7.63
C TYR A 96 11.10 13.46 8.39
N ALA A 97 11.05 14.64 9.01
CA ALA A 97 12.19 15.23 9.71
C ALA A 97 12.81 14.31 10.76
N ASP A 98 11.96 13.55 11.46
CA ASP A 98 12.39 12.64 12.53
C ASP A 98 12.94 11.29 12.04
N LEU A 99 12.87 11.00 10.74
CA LEU A 99 13.29 9.71 10.21
C LEU A 99 14.80 9.63 9.94
N GLY A 100 15.45 10.76 9.63
CA GLY A 100 16.87 10.76 9.32
C GLY A 100 17.25 9.71 8.26
N ALA A 101 18.16 8.81 8.60
CA ALA A 101 18.62 7.74 7.72
C ALA A 101 17.57 6.66 7.41
N LEU A 102 16.45 6.63 8.13
CA LEU A 102 15.34 5.70 7.87
C LEU A 102 14.48 6.16 6.67
N MET A 103 14.67 7.39 6.20
CA MET A 103 13.94 7.88 5.02
C MET A 103 14.43 7.16 3.76
N PRO A 104 13.56 6.38 3.08
CA PRO A 104 14.00 5.63 1.92
C PRO A 104 14.32 6.57 0.75
N LYS A 105 15.47 6.35 0.10
CA LYS A 105 15.84 6.98 -1.19
C LYS A 105 15.39 6.16 -2.39
N THR A 106 15.07 4.90 -2.19
CA THR A 106 14.48 3.96 -3.15
C THR A 106 13.94 2.76 -2.39
N GLU A 107 12.97 2.05 -2.95
CA GLU A 107 12.43 0.81 -2.39
C GLU A 107 12.07 -0.20 -3.48
N CYS A 108 12.39 -1.47 -3.26
CA CYS A 108 11.69 -2.60 -3.86
C CYS A 108 10.50 -3.03 -2.96
N LEU A 109 9.77 -4.07 -3.34
CA LEU A 109 8.64 -4.54 -2.53
C LEU A 109 9.10 -5.17 -1.21
N LYS A 110 10.27 -5.79 -1.17
CA LYS A 110 10.89 -6.35 0.04
C LYS A 110 11.08 -5.27 1.10
N ASP A 111 11.63 -4.11 0.73
CA ASP A 111 11.83 -2.98 1.66
C ASP A 111 10.48 -2.50 2.23
N VAL A 112 9.44 -2.48 1.40
CA VAL A 112 8.08 -2.12 1.82
C VAL A 112 7.54 -3.15 2.83
N VAL A 113 7.75 -4.44 2.61
CA VAL A 113 7.38 -5.51 3.56
C VAL A 113 8.12 -5.31 4.88
N GLU A 114 9.44 -5.08 4.84
CA GLU A 114 10.28 -4.91 6.03
C GLU A 114 9.82 -3.75 6.92
N ARG A 115 9.32 -2.64 6.35
CA ARG A 115 8.81 -1.51 7.15
C ARG A 115 7.35 -1.64 7.58
N ILE A 116 6.53 -2.40 6.82
CA ILE A 116 5.09 -2.54 7.10
C ILE A 116 4.82 -3.64 8.13
N VAL A 117 5.44 -4.82 8.00
CA VAL A 117 5.14 -5.97 8.86
C VAL A 117 5.31 -5.66 10.34
N PRO A 118 6.37 -4.98 10.82
CA PRO A 118 6.46 -4.59 12.22
C PRO A 118 5.33 -3.66 12.68
N TYR A 119 4.82 -2.80 11.82
CA TYR A 119 3.70 -1.93 12.13
C TYR A 119 2.37 -2.70 12.12
N LEU A 120 2.19 -3.59 11.15
CA LEU A 120 1.02 -4.47 11.09
C LEU A 120 0.88 -5.31 12.37
N THR A 121 1.98 -5.92 12.83
CA THR A 121 1.96 -6.83 13.97
C THR A 121 1.91 -6.12 15.33
N LYS A 122 2.49 -4.92 15.46
CA LYS A 122 2.61 -4.21 16.75
C LYS A 122 1.53 -3.16 16.99
N GLU A 123 0.92 -2.63 15.92
CA GLU A 123 -0.08 -1.57 16.02
C GLU A 123 -1.44 -2.03 15.50
N ILE A 124 -1.52 -2.46 14.23
CA ILE A 124 -2.79 -2.84 13.60
C ILE A 124 -3.36 -4.10 14.26
N ALA A 125 -2.54 -5.13 14.47
CA ALA A 125 -2.98 -6.35 15.12
C ALA A 125 -3.43 -6.13 16.57
N VAL A 126 -2.86 -5.16 17.28
CA VAL A 126 -3.30 -4.81 18.64
C VAL A 126 -4.72 -4.25 18.63
N ASP A 127 -5.05 -3.38 17.67
CA ASP A 127 -6.41 -2.88 17.53
C ASP A 127 -7.40 -4.00 17.15
N MET A 128 -7.00 -4.90 16.26
CA MET A 128 -7.80 -6.07 15.88
C MET A 128 -8.02 -7.03 17.07
N ASN A 129 -6.98 -7.30 17.89
CA ASN A 129 -7.07 -8.07 19.13
C ASN A 129 -8.02 -7.47 20.17
N ALA A 130 -8.19 -6.17 20.13
CA ALA A 130 -9.17 -5.46 20.96
C ALA A 130 -10.61 -5.56 20.42
N GLY A 131 -10.85 -6.38 19.38
CA GLY A 131 -12.16 -6.59 18.74
C GLY A 131 -12.61 -5.45 17.85
N LYS A 132 -11.69 -4.56 17.41
CA LYS A 132 -12.03 -3.41 16.57
C LYS A 132 -12.10 -3.78 15.09
N THR A 133 -13.01 -3.16 14.38
CA THR A 133 -12.99 -3.10 12.91
C THR A 133 -11.96 -2.05 12.48
N VAL A 134 -10.88 -2.49 11.86
CA VAL A 134 -9.76 -1.63 11.45
C VAL A 134 -9.88 -1.29 9.97
N LEU A 135 -9.87 0.00 9.63
CA LEU A 135 -9.76 0.48 8.26
C LEU A 135 -8.32 0.88 7.94
N VAL A 136 -7.71 0.23 6.96
CA VAL A 136 -6.40 0.61 6.43
C VAL A 136 -6.56 1.29 5.07
N THR A 137 -6.21 2.57 4.99
CA THR A 137 -6.18 3.30 3.71
C THR A 137 -4.74 3.60 3.32
N ALA A 138 -4.26 2.90 2.30
CA ALA A 138 -2.87 2.96 1.87
C ALA A 138 -2.74 2.98 0.33
N HIS A 139 -1.77 2.26 -0.22
CA HIS A 139 -1.41 2.34 -1.64
C HIS A 139 -1.20 0.94 -2.21
N GLY A 140 -1.12 0.83 -3.53
CA GLY A 140 -1.03 -0.45 -4.21
C GLY A 140 0.10 -1.33 -3.71
N ASN A 141 1.34 -0.82 -3.60
CA ASN A 141 2.45 -1.63 -3.12
C ASN A 141 2.42 -1.85 -1.60
N SER A 142 1.91 -0.88 -0.83
CA SER A 142 1.74 -1.05 0.62
C SER A 142 0.74 -2.15 0.94
N ILE A 143 -0.41 -2.17 0.24
CA ILE A 143 -1.42 -3.22 0.41
C ILE A 143 -0.90 -4.56 -0.11
N ARG A 144 -0.16 -4.58 -1.24
CA ARG A 144 0.50 -5.81 -1.72
C ARG A 144 1.45 -6.41 -0.69
N ALA A 145 2.21 -5.58 0.02
CA ALA A 145 3.10 -6.03 1.10
C ALA A 145 2.32 -6.63 2.27
N ILE A 146 1.19 -6.02 2.65
CA ILE A 146 0.28 -6.54 3.69
C ILE A 146 -0.30 -7.89 3.26
N VAL A 147 -0.88 -7.96 2.05
CA VAL A 147 -1.49 -9.18 1.51
C VAL A 147 -0.46 -10.30 1.36
N LYS A 148 0.78 -9.98 0.89
CA LYS A 148 1.87 -10.95 0.81
C LYS A 148 2.14 -11.60 2.17
N HIS A 149 2.17 -10.80 3.23
CA HIS A 149 2.42 -11.29 4.58
C HIS A 149 1.26 -12.13 5.11
N ILE A 150 0.03 -11.62 5.01
CA ILE A 150 -1.19 -12.29 5.53
C ILE A 150 -1.42 -13.63 4.83
N ASP A 151 -1.32 -13.67 3.50
CA ASP A 151 -1.62 -14.87 2.70
C ASP A 151 -0.41 -15.79 2.50
N CYS A 152 0.77 -15.44 3.03
CA CYS A 152 2.03 -16.15 2.84
C CYS A 152 2.38 -16.34 1.35
N ILE A 153 2.17 -15.31 0.51
CA ILE A 153 2.44 -15.37 -0.93
C ILE A 153 3.96 -15.44 -1.16
N SER A 154 4.40 -16.29 -2.09
CA SER A 154 5.82 -16.41 -2.45
C SER A 154 6.39 -15.11 -3.07
N ASP A 155 7.72 -15.02 -3.17
CA ASP A 155 8.39 -13.87 -3.79
C ASP A 155 8.16 -13.85 -5.30
N GLU A 156 7.99 -15.01 -5.91
CA GLU A 156 7.66 -15.15 -7.33
C GLU A 156 6.20 -14.76 -7.61
N ASP A 157 5.26 -15.29 -6.82
CA ASP A 157 3.83 -15.11 -7.07
C ASP A 157 3.35 -13.69 -6.80
N ILE A 158 4.01 -12.95 -5.90
CA ILE A 158 3.63 -11.57 -5.57
C ILE A 158 3.71 -10.63 -6.79
N ALA A 159 4.53 -10.95 -7.78
CA ALA A 159 4.62 -10.18 -9.01
C ALA A 159 3.28 -10.14 -9.79
N GLY A 160 2.47 -11.19 -9.67
CA GLY A 160 1.15 -11.32 -10.29
C GLY A 160 0.02 -10.62 -9.53
N VAL A 161 0.22 -10.27 -8.26
CA VAL A 161 -0.83 -9.66 -7.42
C VAL A 161 -1.03 -8.19 -7.79
N ASN A 162 -2.26 -7.83 -8.14
CA ASN A 162 -2.68 -6.47 -8.46
C ASN A 162 -3.79 -6.02 -7.51
N ILE A 163 -3.60 -4.86 -6.89
CA ILE A 163 -4.58 -4.25 -6.00
C ILE A 163 -5.35 -3.18 -6.76
N PRO A 164 -6.67 -3.31 -6.91
CA PRO A 164 -7.49 -2.29 -7.55
C PRO A 164 -7.63 -1.05 -6.67
N THR A 165 -7.71 0.13 -7.29
CA THR A 165 -7.86 1.39 -6.57
C THR A 165 -9.31 1.63 -6.20
N GLY A 166 -9.55 2.00 -4.93
CA GLY A 166 -10.86 2.47 -4.46
C GLY A 166 -11.88 1.37 -4.16
N ILE A 167 -11.49 0.11 -4.27
CA ILE A 167 -12.39 -1.02 -3.96
C ILE A 167 -11.94 -1.66 -2.65
N PRO A 168 -12.79 -1.68 -1.61
CA PRO A 168 -12.43 -2.26 -0.32
C PRO A 168 -12.17 -3.76 -0.42
N LEU A 169 -11.09 -4.21 0.19
CA LEU A 169 -10.72 -5.61 0.38
C LEU A 169 -10.88 -5.96 1.87
N LEU A 170 -11.79 -6.85 2.17
CA LEU A 170 -12.08 -7.33 3.52
C LEU A 170 -11.24 -8.57 3.83
N TYR A 171 -10.60 -8.55 4.99
CA TYR A 171 -10.04 -9.74 5.65
C TYR A 171 -10.73 -9.95 6.98
N GLU A 172 -11.07 -11.21 7.25
CA GLU A 172 -11.50 -11.69 8.55
C GLU A 172 -10.46 -12.71 9.04
N PHE A 173 -10.20 -12.69 10.34
CA PHE A 173 -9.19 -13.54 10.96
C PHE A 173 -9.82 -14.40 12.03
N ASP A 174 -9.25 -15.58 12.25
CA ASP A 174 -9.56 -16.43 13.40
C ASP A 174 -8.81 -15.98 14.67
N ASP A 175 -8.95 -16.76 15.75
CA ASP A 175 -8.32 -16.46 17.04
C ASP A 175 -6.78 -16.58 17.02
N ASP A 176 -6.22 -17.27 16.02
CA ASP A 176 -4.78 -17.42 15.80
C ASP A 176 -4.20 -16.37 14.82
N PHE A 177 -5.02 -15.40 14.39
CA PHE A 177 -4.66 -14.38 13.38
C PHE A 177 -4.39 -14.95 11.98
N GLU A 178 -4.87 -16.15 11.68
CA GLU A 178 -4.85 -16.67 10.33
C GLU A 178 -6.07 -16.13 9.56
N PRO A 179 -5.91 -15.75 8.28
CA PRO A 179 -7.04 -15.27 7.49
C PRO A 179 -8.03 -16.42 7.23
N ILE A 180 -9.30 -16.20 7.59
CA ILE A 180 -10.38 -17.17 7.34
C ILE A 180 -10.46 -17.50 5.85
N LYS A 181 -10.18 -16.52 5.00
CA LYS A 181 -10.13 -16.69 3.55
C LYS A 181 -8.89 -16.02 2.99
N LYS A 182 -7.98 -16.80 2.41
CA LYS A 182 -6.83 -16.27 1.65
C LYS A 182 -7.31 -15.44 0.46
N GLY A 183 -6.65 -14.31 0.21
CA GLY A 183 -7.03 -13.32 -0.79
C GLY A 183 -8.17 -12.40 -0.35
N GLY A 184 -8.74 -12.61 0.83
CA GLY A 184 -9.84 -11.80 1.36
C GLY A 184 -11.11 -11.81 0.49
N GLU A 185 -11.93 -10.78 0.65
CA GLU A 185 -13.14 -10.56 -0.15
C GLU A 185 -13.22 -9.10 -0.61
N TYR A 186 -13.25 -8.86 -1.91
CA TYR A 186 -13.58 -7.53 -2.43
C TYR A 186 -15.07 -7.25 -2.26
N LEU A 187 -15.41 -6.09 -1.67
CA LEU A 187 -16.82 -5.73 -1.41
C LEU A 187 -17.62 -5.45 -2.70
N ASP A 188 -16.93 -5.18 -3.80
CA ASP A 188 -17.47 -5.16 -5.17
C ASP A 188 -16.60 -6.06 -6.07
N PRO A 189 -16.89 -7.37 -6.16
CA PRO A 189 -16.08 -8.32 -6.92
C PRO A 189 -16.07 -8.03 -8.44
N ALA A 190 -17.16 -7.49 -8.98
CA ALA A 190 -17.26 -7.19 -10.41
C ALA A 190 -16.35 -6.02 -10.79
N ALA A 191 -16.45 -4.91 -10.06
CA ALA A 191 -15.57 -3.76 -10.23
C ALA A 191 -14.11 -4.10 -9.93
N ALA A 192 -13.84 -4.95 -8.94
CA ALA A 192 -12.50 -5.41 -8.62
C ALA A 192 -11.86 -6.17 -9.79
N LYS A 193 -12.58 -7.10 -10.39
CA LYS A 193 -12.10 -7.89 -11.55
C LYS A 193 -11.72 -6.99 -12.73
N GLU A 194 -12.55 -6.02 -13.05
CA GLU A 194 -12.31 -5.06 -14.12
C GLU A 194 -11.08 -4.17 -13.82
N ALA A 195 -11.01 -3.61 -12.62
CA ALA A 195 -9.91 -2.76 -12.21
C ALA A 195 -8.58 -3.50 -12.10
N ILE A 196 -8.56 -4.76 -11.63
CA ILE A 196 -7.36 -5.61 -11.62
C ILE A 196 -6.84 -5.83 -13.04
N ALA A 197 -7.72 -6.13 -13.99
CA ALA A 197 -7.35 -6.27 -15.41
C ALA A 197 -6.77 -4.96 -15.97
N ALA A 198 -7.36 -3.82 -15.64
CA ALA A 198 -6.85 -2.51 -16.04
C ALA A 198 -5.44 -2.23 -15.46
N VAL A 199 -5.19 -2.56 -14.20
CA VAL A 199 -3.86 -2.42 -13.57
C VAL A 199 -2.82 -3.34 -14.23
N ALA A 200 -3.18 -4.58 -14.53
CA ALA A 200 -2.30 -5.54 -15.20
C ALA A 200 -1.87 -5.07 -16.60
N ASN A 201 -2.73 -4.32 -17.30
CA ASN A 201 -2.48 -3.79 -18.64
C ASN A 201 -1.82 -2.39 -18.66
N GLN A 202 -1.58 -1.79 -17.50
CA GLN A 202 -0.86 -0.50 -17.41
C GLN A 202 0.60 -0.66 -17.86
N GLY A 203 0.94 -0.08 -18.99
CA GLY A 203 2.28 -0.13 -19.59
C GLY A 203 2.39 -1.04 -20.83
N LYS A 204 1.28 -1.68 -21.25
CA LYS A 204 1.21 -2.45 -22.51
C LYS A 204 0.62 -1.65 -23.67
N LYS A 205 0.29 -0.36 -23.46
CA LYS A 205 -0.23 0.56 -24.50
C LYS A 205 0.74 1.71 -24.75
#